data_3a3946ca49352f715dfd0f761422b3c0
#
_entry.id   3a3946ca49352f715dfd0f761422b3c0
#
_cell.length_a   1.000
_cell.length_b   1.000
_cell.length_c   1.000
_cell.angle_alpha   90.00
_cell.angle_beta   90.00
_cell.angle_gamma   90.00
#
_symmetry.space_group_name_H-M   'P 1'
#
loop_
_entity.id
_entity.type
_entity.pdbx_description
1 polymer ?
#
loop_
_entity_poly.entity_id
_entity_poly.type
_entity_poly.pdbx_seq_one_letter_code
_entity_poly.pdbx_strand_id
1 'polypeptide(L)'
;HWAAGLMLSLTLLPVHAAEVLDRIVVAVNDGVILQSELDRSMEDARHQIAERGITPPPEAALRGQVMERLILTRIQTQRAQQAGIRVDDRELNEVLTGIAQKNGLSLSEFATALRKDGMDYLAVREQVRDEVLIQRLRSKEVESRVAVTDQDVDLFLQQQGGNDSIEYRLSHILVAVPEGAGAELRDASRTKANELAKRIKAGEDFAQLAIASSDGQQALQGGDLDWRRAADLPALFAGNAAKLSANQVSEVLETGSGFHIIKLVGTRGGDERKTVTETRARHILIQQNTLRTDEQARLTARDIYNRLQAGEDFTKLAKEYSDDGGSKNSGGDLGFQPPGVFVPEFQIRLDQLKAGEISPPFRTQFGWHIASLTDRRTRDTTE
;
A
#
# COMPACT_ATOMS: atom_id res chain seq x y z
N HIS A 1 -55.42 -39.46 75.18
CA HIS A 1 -55.81 -38.93 73.83
C HIS A 1 -54.54 -38.36 73.16
N TRP A 2 -53.97 -39.14 72.31
CA TRP A 2 -52.80 -38.75 71.52
C TRP A 2 -53.24 -38.48 70.08
N ALA A 3 -53.11 -37.23 69.62
CA ALA A 3 -53.28 -36.88 68.24
C ALA A 3 -51.87 -36.81 67.55
N ALA A 4 -51.63 -37.74 66.68
CA ALA A 4 -50.44 -37.75 65.85
C ALA A 4 -50.66 -36.81 64.64
N GLY A 5 -49.92 -35.70 64.61
CA GLY A 5 -49.89 -34.78 63.45
C GLY A 5 -48.97 -35.32 62.35
N LEU A 6 -49.50 -35.67 61.21
CA LEU A 6 -48.72 -36.10 59.99
C LEU A 6 -48.21 -34.86 59.29
N MET A 7 -46.89 -34.62 59.40
CA MET A 7 -46.20 -33.50 58.71
C MET A 7 -45.86 -33.96 57.28
N LEU A 8 -46.59 -33.47 56.28
CA LEU A 8 -46.36 -33.74 54.87
C LEU A 8 -45.22 -32.83 54.39
N SER A 9 -44.01 -33.37 54.30
CA SER A 9 -42.85 -32.67 53.75
C SER A 9 -42.97 -32.64 52.21
N LEU A 10 -43.30 -31.46 51.69
CA LEU A 10 -43.33 -31.19 50.25
C LEU A 10 -41.87 -31.01 49.76
N THR A 11 -41.30 -32.04 49.19
CA THR A 11 -39.99 -31.97 48.51
C THR A 11 -40.13 -31.17 47.20
N LEU A 12 -39.63 -29.95 47.20
CA LEU A 12 -39.43 -29.16 46.00
C LEU A 12 -38.31 -29.83 45.16
N LEU A 13 -38.73 -30.51 44.09
CA LEU A 13 -37.80 -30.96 43.05
C LEU A 13 -37.26 -29.73 42.33
N PRO A 14 -35.91 -29.62 42.14
CA PRO A 14 -35.36 -28.55 41.33
C PRO A 14 -35.91 -28.66 39.89
N VAL A 15 -36.64 -27.68 39.45
CA VAL A 15 -36.99 -27.51 38.04
C VAL A 15 -35.65 -27.22 37.35
N HIS A 16 -35.12 -28.18 36.61
CA HIS A 16 -34.03 -27.93 35.69
C HIS A 16 -34.59 -26.93 34.64
N ALA A 17 -34.07 -25.72 34.63
CA ALA A 17 -34.31 -24.80 33.53
C ALA A 17 -33.95 -25.52 32.24
N ALA A 18 -34.90 -25.68 31.33
CA ALA A 18 -34.64 -26.23 30.02
C ALA A 18 -33.52 -25.40 29.39
N GLU A 19 -32.43 -26.07 29.07
CA GLU A 19 -31.33 -25.47 28.32
C GLU A 19 -31.95 -24.94 27.02
N VAL A 20 -31.92 -23.64 26.81
CA VAL A 20 -32.49 -23.01 25.63
C VAL A 20 -31.63 -23.49 24.46
N LEU A 21 -32.15 -24.43 23.69
CA LEU A 21 -31.53 -24.86 22.44
C LEU A 21 -31.38 -23.62 21.53
N ASP A 22 -30.20 -23.48 20.92
CA ASP A 22 -29.92 -22.35 20.04
C ASP A 22 -30.91 -22.28 18.87
N ARG A 23 -31.31 -21.09 18.49
CA ARG A 23 -32.35 -20.90 17.47
C ARG A 23 -31.73 -20.76 16.08
N ILE A 24 -32.28 -21.50 15.12
CA ILE A 24 -31.94 -21.31 13.70
C ILE A 24 -32.51 -19.98 13.22
N VAL A 25 -31.65 -19.11 12.71
CA VAL A 25 -32.03 -17.81 12.13
C VAL A 25 -32.22 -17.92 10.62
N VAL A 26 -31.30 -18.64 9.94
CA VAL A 26 -31.34 -18.84 8.49
C VAL A 26 -30.89 -20.25 8.18
N ALA A 27 -31.54 -20.90 7.20
CA ALA A 27 -31.06 -22.11 6.56
C ALA A 27 -30.35 -21.75 5.23
N VAL A 28 -29.16 -22.29 5.01
CA VAL A 28 -28.34 -22.04 3.83
C VAL A 28 -27.96 -23.40 3.22
N ASN A 29 -28.68 -23.82 2.18
CA ASN A 29 -28.59 -25.16 1.59
C ASN A 29 -28.78 -26.25 2.67
N ASP A 30 -27.73 -27.06 2.91
CA ASP A 30 -27.70 -28.13 3.93
C ASP A 30 -27.15 -27.66 5.30
N GLY A 31 -26.79 -26.39 5.46
CA GLY A 31 -26.30 -25.78 6.71
C GLY A 31 -27.28 -24.77 7.31
N VAL A 32 -26.98 -24.34 8.51
CA VAL A 32 -27.78 -23.34 9.24
C VAL A 32 -26.89 -22.25 9.83
N ILE A 33 -27.47 -21.07 10.06
CA ILE A 33 -26.88 -20.00 10.87
C ILE A 33 -27.72 -19.93 12.14
N LEU A 34 -27.03 -19.99 13.28
CA LEU A 34 -27.65 -19.98 14.59
C LEU A 34 -27.74 -18.53 15.15
N GLN A 35 -28.66 -18.30 16.08
CA GLN A 35 -28.79 -17.01 16.73
C GLN A 35 -27.50 -16.64 17.48
N SER A 36 -26.89 -17.59 18.20
CA SER A 36 -25.63 -17.36 18.91
C SER A 36 -24.47 -16.97 17.98
N GLU A 37 -24.44 -17.54 16.78
CA GLU A 37 -23.45 -17.21 15.74
C GLU A 37 -23.66 -15.76 15.25
N LEU A 38 -24.91 -15.38 14.99
CA LEU A 38 -25.24 -14.03 14.59
C LEU A 38 -24.93 -13.00 15.69
N ASP A 39 -25.30 -13.29 16.94
CA ASP A 39 -25.09 -12.37 18.07
C ASP A 39 -23.60 -12.14 18.31
N ARG A 40 -22.77 -13.18 18.25
CA ARG A 40 -21.32 -13.08 18.34
C ARG A 40 -20.75 -12.23 17.19
N SER A 41 -21.16 -12.51 15.96
CA SER A 41 -20.68 -11.76 14.79
C SER A 41 -21.10 -10.29 14.83
N MET A 42 -22.26 -9.99 15.43
CA MET A 42 -22.72 -8.62 15.67
C MET A 42 -21.84 -7.91 16.70
N GLU A 43 -21.44 -8.59 17.78
CA GLU A 43 -20.56 -8.04 18.80
C GLU A 43 -19.17 -7.76 18.25
N ASP A 44 -18.60 -8.72 17.50
CA ASP A 44 -17.32 -8.54 16.80
C ASP A 44 -17.35 -7.36 15.82
N ALA A 45 -18.44 -7.22 15.06
CA ALA A 45 -18.59 -6.11 14.14
C ALA A 45 -18.66 -4.76 14.86
N ARG A 46 -19.42 -4.68 15.98
CA ARG A 46 -19.48 -3.45 16.80
C ARG A 46 -18.10 -3.09 17.37
N HIS A 47 -17.37 -4.09 17.86
CA HIS A 47 -16.02 -3.89 18.40
C HIS A 47 -15.07 -3.34 17.32
N GLN A 48 -15.03 -3.96 16.16
CA GLN A 48 -14.20 -3.50 15.01
C GLN A 48 -14.55 -2.08 14.57
N ILE A 49 -15.85 -1.74 14.52
CA ILE A 49 -16.32 -0.41 14.16
C ILE A 49 -15.86 0.63 15.20
N ALA A 50 -15.97 0.28 16.49
CA ALA A 50 -15.57 1.14 17.60
C ALA A 50 -14.04 1.37 17.63
N GLU A 51 -13.23 0.33 17.43
CA GLU A 51 -11.78 0.45 17.36
C GLU A 51 -11.29 1.38 16.22
N ARG A 52 -12.05 1.42 15.12
CA ARG A 52 -11.76 2.32 13.99
C ARG A 52 -12.30 3.73 14.18
N GLY A 53 -12.98 4.00 15.29
CA GLY A 53 -13.60 5.30 15.56
C GLY A 53 -14.76 5.64 14.60
N ILE A 54 -15.35 4.63 13.95
CA ILE A 54 -16.47 4.82 13.02
C ILE A 54 -17.76 4.84 13.81
N THR A 55 -18.66 5.77 13.51
CA THR A 55 -20.01 5.77 14.09
C THR A 55 -20.80 4.60 13.49
N PRO A 56 -21.34 3.67 14.31
CA PRO A 56 -22.09 2.53 13.80
C PRO A 56 -23.34 2.98 13.03
N PRO A 57 -23.71 2.27 11.96
CA PRO A 57 -24.97 2.50 11.27
C PRO A 57 -26.16 2.06 12.14
N PRO A 58 -27.41 2.34 11.73
CA PRO A 58 -28.59 1.82 12.41
C PRO A 58 -28.50 0.30 12.60
N GLU A 59 -28.92 -0.18 13.77
CA GLU A 59 -28.81 -1.59 14.18
C GLU A 59 -29.37 -2.57 13.15
N ALA A 60 -30.49 -2.22 12.53
CA ALA A 60 -31.11 -3.06 11.49
C ALA A 60 -30.21 -3.20 10.25
N ALA A 61 -29.50 -2.14 9.86
CA ALA A 61 -28.59 -2.16 8.72
C ALA A 61 -27.35 -3.00 9.06
N LEU A 62 -26.76 -2.80 10.26
CA LEU A 62 -25.62 -3.61 10.70
C LEU A 62 -25.98 -5.10 10.75
N ARG A 63 -27.15 -5.42 11.34
CA ARG A 63 -27.64 -6.80 11.41
C ARG A 63 -27.83 -7.42 10.02
N GLY A 64 -28.38 -6.65 9.07
CA GLY A 64 -28.52 -7.08 7.68
C GLY A 64 -27.17 -7.44 7.06
N GLN A 65 -26.18 -6.58 7.19
CA GLN A 65 -24.82 -6.76 6.66
C GLN A 65 -24.10 -7.96 7.30
N VAL A 66 -24.20 -8.11 8.62
CA VAL A 66 -23.59 -9.25 9.33
C VAL A 66 -24.24 -10.57 8.88
N MET A 67 -25.57 -10.58 8.76
CA MET A 67 -26.32 -11.75 8.28
C MET A 67 -25.92 -12.12 6.85
N GLU A 68 -25.86 -11.16 5.95
CA GLU A 68 -25.46 -11.37 4.56
C GLU A 68 -24.03 -11.93 4.47
N ARG A 69 -23.09 -11.39 5.26
CA ARG A 69 -21.73 -11.92 5.37
C ARG A 69 -21.70 -13.36 5.85
N LEU A 70 -22.47 -13.72 6.89
CA LEU A 70 -22.57 -15.09 7.39
C LEU A 70 -23.11 -16.05 6.32
N ILE A 71 -24.16 -15.62 5.59
CA ILE A 71 -24.74 -16.41 4.48
C ILE A 71 -23.70 -16.65 3.39
N LEU A 72 -22.99 -15.59 2.94
CA LEU A 72 -21.98 -15.70 1.91
C LEU A 72 -20.81 -16.59 2.35
N THR A 73 -20.33 -16.44 3.58
CA THR A 73 -19.31 -17.31 4.16
C THR A 73 -19.76 -18.77 4.14
N ARG A 74 -20.99 -19.05 4.57
CA ARG A 74 -21.55 -20.41 4.56
C ARG A 74 -21.63 -21.00 3.17
N ILE A 75 -22.10 -20.24 2.17
CA ILE A 75 -22.15 -20.68 0.76
C ILE A 75 -20.76 -20.96 0.23
N GLN A 76 -19.79 -20.08 0.49
CA GLN A 76 -18.41 -20.24 -0.01
C GLN A 76 -17.70 -21.45 0.63
N THR A 77 -17.87 -21.68 1.94
CA THR A 77 -17.28 -22.83 2.62
C THR A 77 -17.89 -24.13 2.15
N GLN A 78 -19.21 -24.19 1.96
CA GLN A 78 -19.88 -25.34 1.34
C GLN A 78 -19.35 -25.60 -0.09
N ARG A 79 -19.22 -24.58 -0.89
CA ARG A 79 -18.66 -24.67 -2.26
C ARG A 79 -17.22 -25.18 -2.24
N ALA A 80 -16.39 -24.70 -1.32
CA ALA A 80 -15.01 -25.17 -1.14
C ALA A 80 -14.99 -26.67 -0.81
N GLN A 81 -15.83 -27.11 0.13
CA GLN A 81 -15.96 -28.52 0.52
C GLN A 81 -16.44 -29.40 -0.65
N GLN A 82 -17.42 -28.95 -1.41
CA GLN A 82 -17.91 -29.65 -2.63
C GLN A 82 -16.79 -29.72 -3.69
N ALA A 83 -15.94 -28.72 -3.81
CA ALA A 83 -14.77 -28.72 -4.69
C ALA A 83 -13.60 -29.57 -4.17
N GLY A 84 -13.78 -30.31 -3.04
CA GLY A 84 -12.76 -31.15 -2.42
C GLY A 84 -11.67 -30.39 -1.67
N ILE A 85 -11.85 -29.10 -1.44
CA ILE A 85 -10.89 -28.25 -0.69
C ILE A 85 -11.09 -28.52 0.79
N ARG A 86 -9.99 -28.81 1.50
CA ARG A 86 -9.99 -29.09 2.94
C ARG A 86 -8.81 -28.37 3.61
N VAL A 87 -8.95 -28.10 4.90
CA VAL A 87 -7.90 -27.58 5.79
C VAL A 87 -7.85 -28.48 7.01
N ASP A 88 -6.76 -29.22 7.16
CA ASP A 88 -6.58 -30.09 8.31
C ASP A 88 -6.09 -29.30 9.55
N ASP A 89 -6.15 -29.96 10.72
CA ASP A 89 -5.80 -29.29 11.98
C ASP A 89 -4.33 -28.93 12.09
N ARG A 90 -3.42 -29.66 11.45
CA ARG A 90 -1.99 -29.37 11.46
C ARG A 90 -1.73 -28.09 10.66
N GLU A 91 -2.27 -28.02 9.47
CA GLU A 91 -2.17 -26.88 8.60
C GLU A 91 -2.79 -25.61 9.24
N LEU A 92 -3.96 -25.76 9.85
CA LEU A 92 -4.62 -24.67 10.56
C LEU A 92 -3.76 -24.16 11.73
N ASN A 93 -3.09 -25.06 12.46
CA ASN A 93 -2.16 -24.66 13.51
C ASN A 93 -0.94 -23.92 12.96
N GLU A 94 -0.43 -24.29 11.78
CA GLU A 94 0.66 -23.58 11.11
C GLU A 94 0.24 -22.15 10.72
N VAL A 95 -0.98 -21.98 10.16
CA VAL A 95 -1.54 -20.68 9.83
C VAL A 95 -1.71 -19.80 11.08
N LEU A 96 -2.33 -20.36 12.13
CA LEU A 96 -2.51 -19.65 13.42
C LEU A 96 -1.19 -19.28 14.07
N THR A 97 -0.18 -20.14 13.98
CA THR A 97 1.18 -19.85 14.47
C THR A 97 1.78 -18.68 13.69
N GLY A 98 1.61 -18.66 12.36
CA GLY A 98 2.05 -17.53 11.52
C GLY A 98 1.37 -16.21 11.89
N ILE A 99 0.06 -16.25 12.19
CA ILE A 99 -0.69 -15.08 12.67
C ILE A 99 -0.16 -14.60 14.03
N ALA A 100 0.05 -15.53 14.97
CA ALA A 100 0.59 -15.22 16.30
C ALA A 100 1.99 -14.57 16.19
N GLN A 101 2.89 -15.16 15.39
CA GLN A 101 4.25 -14.65 15.18
C GLN A 101 4.28 -13.24 14.57
N LYS A 102 3.38 -12.91 13.65
CA LYS A 102 3.25 -11.55 13.10
C LYS A 102 2.89 -10.51 14.17
N ASN A 103 2.26 -10.96 15.25
CA ASN A 103 1.95 -10.14 16.42
C ASN A 103 3.01 -10.27 17.53
N GLY A 104 4.15 -10.93 17.28
CA GLY A 104 5.22 -11.12 18.25
C GLY A 104 4.89 -12.12 19.38
N LEU A 105 3.91 -13.01 19.15
CA LEU A 105 3.39 -13.96 20.15
C LEU A 105 3.66 -15.41 19.73
N SER A 106 3.78 -16.31 20.71
CA SER A 106 3.59 -17.75 20.49
C SER A 106 2.10 -18.08 20.34
N LEU A 107 1.77 -19.25 19.81
CA LEU A 107 0.37 -19.68 19.67
C LEU A 107 -0.37 -19.74 21.03
N SER A 108 0.32 -20.13 22.12
CA SER A 108 -0.26 -20.17 23.47
C SER A 108 -0.51 -18.77 24.04
N GLU A 109 0.41 -17.84 23.81
CA GLU A 109 0.24 -16.43 24.19
C GLU A 109 -0.86 -15.77 23.39
N PHE A 110 -0.98 -16.08 22.10
CA PHE A 110 -2.06 -15.62 21.22
C PHE A 110 -3.43 -16.09 21.75
N ALA A 111 -3.58 -17.38 22.06
CA ALA A 111 -4.81 -17.91 22.65
C ALA A 111 -5.14 -17.27 24.03
N THR A 112 -4.13 -16.85 24.78
CA THR A 112 -4.31 -16.17 26.06
C THR A 112 -4.71 -14.70 25.86
N ALA A 113 -4.11 -14.02 24.87
CA ALA A 113 -4.48 -12.66 24.50
C ALA A 113 -5.94 -12.60 24.02
N LEU A 114 -6.35 -13.49 23.14
CA LEU A 114 -7.75 -13.57 22.66
C LEU A 114 -8.73 -13.70 23.83
N ARG A 115 -8.46 -14.59 24.79
CA ARG A 115 -9.31 -14.76 25.98
C ARG A 115 -9.36 -13.51 26.85
N LYS A 116 -8.24 -12.80 26.98
CA LYS A 116 -8.18 -11.54 27.73
C LYS A 116 -9.05 -10.45 27.07
N ASP A 117 -9.11 -10.46 25.76
CA ASP A 117 -9.92 -9.53 24.96
C ASP A 117 -11.37 -10.01 24.79
N GLY A 118 -11.78 -11.06 25.55
CA GLY A 118 -13.16 -11.59 25.54
C GLY A 118 -13.49 -12.48 24.35
N MET A 119 -12.50 -12.81 23.49
CA MET A 119 -12.70 -13.64 22.30
C MET A 119 -12.53 -15.13 22.60
N ASP A 120 -13.40 -15.97 22.02
CA ASP A 120 -13.26 -17.42 22.09
C ASP A 120 -12.24 -17.94 21.06
N TYR A 121 -11.17 -18.54 21.55
CA TYR A 121 -10.12 -19.11 20.68
C TYR A 121 -10.66 -20.13 19.68
N LEU A 122 -11.65 -20.97 20.07
CA LEU A 122 -12.22 -21.98 19.16
C LEU A 122 -13.00 -21.30 18.03
N ALA A 123 -13.74 -20.22 18.34
CA ALA A 123 -14.46 -19.45 17.32
C ALA A 123 -13.49 -18.78 16.34
N VAL A 124 -12.43 -18.15 16.84
CA VAL A 124 -11.38 -17.55 15.99
C VAL A 124 -10.68 -18.60 15.12
N ARG A 125 -10.42 -19.79 15.68
CA ARG A 125 -9.84 -20.92 14.94
C ARG A 125 -10.71 -21.35 13.77
N GLU A 126 -12.03 -21.48 13.96
CA GLU A 126 -12.95 -21.84 12.88
C GLU A 126 -13.08 -20.72 11.86
N GLN A 127 -13.11 -19.46 12.28
CA GLN A 127 -13.09 -18.32 11.38
C GLN A 127 -11.86 -18.34 10.47
N VAL A 128 -10.66 -18.58 11.01
CA VAL A 128 -9.43 -18.70 10.21
C VAL A 128 -9.50 -19.89 9.25
N ARG A 129 -10.11 -21.02 9.67
CA ARG A 129 -10.35 -22.16 8.78
C ARG A 129 -11.22 -21.77 7.58
N ASP A 130 -12.32 -21.08 7.84
CA ASP A 130 -13.23 -20.61 6.80
C ASP A 130 -12.52 -19.64 5.85
N GLU A 131 -11.73 -18.71 6.36
CA GLU A 131 -10.93 -17.77 5.55
C GLU A 131 -9.95 -18.50 4.62
N VAL A 132 -9.24 -19.52 5.12
CA VAL A 132 -8.31 -20.34 4.31
C VAL A 132 -9.07 -21.14 3.24
N LEU A 133 -10.21 -21.73 3.58
CA LEU A 133 -11.07 -22.45 2.61
C LEU A 133 -11.53 -21.53 1.49
N ILE A 134 -12.02 -20.35 1.84
CA ILE A 134 -12.52 -19.34 0.87
C ILE A 134 -11.37 -18.82 0.00
N GLN A 135 -10.20 -18.55 0.59
CA GLN A 135 -9.03 -18.12 -0.18
C GLN A 135 -8.62 -19.18 -1.21
N ARG A 136 -8.57 -20.45 -0.83
CA ARG A 136 -8.23 -21.56 -1.73
C ARG A 136 -9.28 -21.76 -2.82
N LEU A 137 -10.55 -21.62 -2.48
CA LEU A 137 -11.64 -21.68 -3.47
C LEU A 137 -11.43 -20.57 -4.52
N ARG A 138 -11.15 -19.36 -4.08
CA ARG A 138 -10.87 -18.23 -4.98
C ARG A 138 -9.67 -18.48 -5.88
N SER A 139 -8.53 -18.91 -5.31
CA SER A 139 -7.35 -19.21 -6.11
C SER A 139 -7.67 -20.25 -7.18
N LYS A 140 -8.34 -21.32 -6.81
CA LYS A 140 -8.73 -22.38 -7.74
C LYS A 140 -9.66 -21.89 -8.85
N GLU A 141 -10.67 -21.08 -8.51
CA GLU A 141 -11.64 -20.55 -9.49
C GLU A 141 -10.99 -19.49 -10.40
N VAL A 142 -10.06 -18.68 -9.89
CA VAL A 142 -9.33 -17.67 -10.67
C VAL A 142 -8.30 -18.34 -11.58
N GLU A 143 -7.44 -19.23 -11.05
CA GLU A 143 -6.42 -19.93 -11.83
C GLU A 143 -7.00 -20.72 -13.01
N SER A 144 -8.24 -21.24 -12.87
CA SER A 144 -8.93 -21.94 -13.94
C SER A 144 -9.45 -21.04 -15.07
N ARG A 145 -9.55 -19.73 -14.84
CA ARG A 145 -10.20 -18.76 -15.76
C ARG A 145 -9.29 -17.65 -16.27
N VAL A 146 -8.15 -17.43 -15.63
CA VAL A 146 -7.21 -16.36 -15.99
C VAL A 146 -6.00 -16.97 -16.69
N ALA A 147 -5.87 -16.72 -17.98
CA ALA A 147 -4.65 -16.96 -18.73
C ALA A 147 -3.92 -15.62 -18.87
N VAL A 148 -2.77 -15.48 -18.21
CA VAL A 148 -1.89 -14.34 -18.41
C VAL A 148 -1.07 -14.60 -19.67
N THR A 149 -1.16 -13.71 -20.66
CA THR A 149 -0.39 -13.78 -21.90
C THR A 149 0.90 -12.99 -21.77
N ASP A 150 1.92 -13.28 -22.59
CA ASP A 150 3.16 -12.49 -22.64
C ASP A 150 2.86 -11.02 -22.96
N GLN A 151 1.83 -10.75 -23.75
CA GLN A 151 1.37 -9.40 -24.07
C GLN A 151 0.81 -8.66 -22.84
N ASP A 152 0.12 -9.37 -21.93
CA ASP A 152 -0.35 -8.79 -20.67
C ASP A 152 0.82 -8.43 -19.77
N VAL A 153 1.85 -9.27 -19.74
CA VAL A 153 3.11 -9.01 -19.01
C VAL A 153 3.84 -7.81 -19.60
N ASP A 154 3.97 -7.73 -20.92
CA ASP A 154 4.63 -6.60 -21.59
C ASP A 154 3.89 -5.29 -21.37
N LEU A 155 2.56 -5.29 -21.46
CA LEU A 155 1.71 -4.14 -21.15
C LEU A 155 1.86 -3.71 -19.68
N PHE A 156 1.91 -4.66 -18.77
CA PHE A 156 2.12 -4.40 -17.34
C PHE A 156 3.49 -3.76 -17.09
N LEU A 157 4.55 -4.31 -17.67
CA LEU A 157 5.91 -3.77 -17.55
C LEU A 157 6.05 -2.37 -18.18
N GLN A 158 5.38 -2.10 -19.31
CA GLN A 158 5.34 -0.77 -19.92
C GLN A 158 4.60 0.25 -19.05
N GLN A 159 3.58 -0.17 -18.31
CA GLN A 159 2.83 0.68 -17.39
C GLN A 159 3.56 0.93 -16.06
N GLN A 160 4.45 0.02 -15.64
CA GLN A 160 5.23 0.16 -14.41
C GLN A 160 6.32 1.25 -14.46
N GLY A 161 6.67 1.77 -15.62
CA GLY A 161 7.78 2.72 -15.81
C GLY A 161 7.65 4.08 -15.12
N GLY A 162 6.69 4.32 -14.23
CA GLY A 162 6.50 5.66 -13.70
C GLY A 162 6.01 5.87 -12.27
N ASN A 163 5.40 4.88 -11.59
CA ASN A 163 4.68 5.19 -10.34
C ASN A 163 4.75 4.09 -9.24
N ASP A 164 5.71 3.18 -9.27
CA ASP A 164 5.77 2.05 -8.33
C ASP A 164 5.96 2.43 -6.86
N SER A 165 6.39 3.66 -6.58
CA SER A 165 6.60 4.15 -5.22
C SER A 165 5.38 4.81 -4.59
N ILE A 166 4.31 5.05 -5.36
CA ILE A 166 3.09 5.68 -4.82
C ILE A 166 2.19 4.61 -4.22
N GLU A 167 1.89 4.77 -2.94
CA GLU A 167 0.84 4.02 -2.27
C GLU A 167 -0.38 4.91 -2.04
N TYR A 168 -1.54 4.34 -2.33
CA TYR A 168 -2.84 4.95 -2.09
C TYR A 168 -3.53 4.26 -0.92
N ARG A 169 -4.09 5.03 -0.01
CA ARG A 169 -5.09 4.52 0.92
C ARG A 169 -6.47 4.87 0.38
N LEU A 170 -7.22 3.84 0.03
CA LEU A 170 -8.55 3.99 -0.55
C LEU A 170 -9.60 3.42 0.40
N SER A 171 -10.77 4.05 0.42
CA SER A 171 -12.00 3.41 0.88
C SER A 171 -12.87 3.09 -0.32
N HIS A 172 -13.60 1.97 -0.27
CA HIS A 172 -14.32 1.40 -1.39
C HIS A 172 -15.74 0.95 -0.99
N ILE A 173 -16.71 1.30 -1.81
CA ILE A 173 -18.07 0.76 -1.78
C ILE A 173 -18.31 0.00 -3.07
N LEU A 174 -18.80 -1.23 -2.97
CA LEU A 174 -19.26 -2.05 -4.07
C LEU A 174 -20.79 -2.19 -4.00
N VAL A 175 -21.47 -1.95 -5.09
CA VAL A 175 -22.83 -2.43 -5.33
C VAL A 175 -22.74 -3.53 -6.36
N ALA A 176 -22.79 -4.78 -5.88
CA ALA A 176 -22.55 -5.95 -6.72
C ALA A 176 -23.65 -6.18 -7.73
N VAL A 177 -23.25 -6.69 -8.89
CA VAL A 177 -24.16 -7.23 -9.92
C VAL A 177 -23.74 -8.66 -10.19
N PRO A 178 -24.59 -9.66 -9.88
CA PRO A 178 -24.29 -11.04 -10.16
C PRO A 178 -24.01 -11.29 -11.64
N GLU A 179 -23.12 -12.23 -11.94
CA GLU A 179 -22.86 -12.64 -13.31
C GLU A 179 -24.13 -13.20 -13.95
N GLY A 180 -24.46 -12.75 -15.17
CA GLY A 180 -25.70 -13.12 -15.83
C GLY A 180 -26.95 -12.38 -15.36
N ALA A 181 -26.82 -11.37 -14.49
CA ALA A 181 -27.96 -10.55 -14.08
C ALA A 181 -28.61 -9.84 -15.26
N GLY A 182 -29.94 -9.82 -15.27
CA GLY A 182 -30.73 -9.10 -16.27
C GLY A 182 -30.53 -7.56 -16.18
N ALA A 183 -30.94 -6.84 -17.23
CA ALA A 183 -30.81 -5.40 -17.29
C ALA A 183 -31.50 -4.68 -16.13
N GLU A 184 -32.67 -5.16 -15.69
CA GLU A 184 -33.43 -4.55 -14.59
C GLU A 184 -32.63 -4.52 -13.28
N LEU A 185 -31.97 -5.65 -12.90
CA LEU A 185 -31.16 -5.73 -11.70
C LEU A 185 -29.91 -4.86 -11.83
N ARG A 186 -29.28 -4.83 -13.01
CA ARG A 186 -28.14 -3.93 -13.26
C ARG A 186 -28.52 -2.47 -13.14
N ASP A 187 -29.66 -2.07 -13.66
CA ASP A 187 -30.15 -0.67 -13.59
C ASP A 187 -30.54 -0.29 -12.15
N ALA A 188 -31.12 -1.21 -11.39
CA ALA A 188 -31.39 -1.01 -9.98
C ALA A 188 -30.10 -0.83 -9.16
N SER A 189 -29.08 -1.67 -9.43
CA SER A 189 -27.76 -1.57 -8.79
C SER A 189 -27.05 -0.26 -9.17
N ARG A 190 -27.13 0.17 -10.42
CA ARG A 190 -26.61 1.47 -10.88
C ARG A 190 -27.28 2.63 -10.14
N THR A 191 -28.62 2.57 -10.02
CA THR A 191 -29.39 3.58 -9.31
C THR A 191 -28.99 3.65 -7.84
N LYS A 192 -28.86 2.51 -7.15
CA LYS A 192 -28.36 2.43 -5.75
C LYS A 192 -26.96 3.04 -5.63
N ALA A 193 -26.03 2.72 -6.54
CA ALA A 193 -24.66 3.25 -6.51
C ALA A 193 -24.64 4.78 -6.70
N ASN A 194 -25.42 5.30 -7.65
CA ASN A 194 -25.54 6.74 -7.89
C ASN A 194 -26.14 7.48 -6.68
N GLU A 195 -27.12 6.88 -6.01
CA GLU A 195 -27.70 7.44 -4.82
C GLU A 195 -26.71 7.49 -3.65
N LEU A 196 -25.92 6.42 -3.44
CA LEU A 196 -24.83 6.40 -2.47
C LEU A 196 -23.80 7.47 -2.78
N ALA A 197 -23.35 7.59 -4.04
CA ALA A 197 -22.40 8.61 -4.44
C ALA A 197 -22.93 10.03 -4.19
N LYS A 198 -24.23 10.27 -4.43
CA LYS A 198 -24.88 11.56 -4.14
C LYS A 198 -24.90 11.86 -2.65
N ARG A 199 -25.23 10.88 -1.79
CA ARG A 199 -25.25 11.01 -0.33
C ARG A 199 -23.86 11.34 0.21
N ILE A 200 -22.82 10.66 -0.29
CA ILE A 200 -21.42 10.91 0.10
C ILE A 200 -21.02 12.34 -0.31
N LYS A 201 -21.34 12.77 -1.54
CA LYS A 201 -21.08 14.14 -2.01
C LYS A 201 -21.86 15.21 -1.20
N ALA A 202 -22.99 14.83 -0.61
CA ALA A 202 -23.76 15.70 0.30
C ALA A 202 -23.18 15.75 1.73
N GLY A 203 -22.11 15.01 2.02
CA GLY A 203 -21.39 15.04 3.30
C GLY A 203 -21.73 13.90 4.25
N GLU A 204 -22.50 12.89 3.83
CA GLU A 204 -22.69 11.70 4.65
C GLU A 204 -21.39 10.91 4.79
N ASP A 205 -21.21 10.28 5.94
CA ASP A 205 -19.98 9.54 6.25
C ASP A 205 -19.81 8.32 5.36
N PHE A 206 -18.69 8.27 4.64
CA PHE A 206 -18.37 7.19 3.69
C PHE A 206 -18.31 5.83 4.39
N ALA A 207 -17.70 5.76 5.57
CA ALA A 207 -17.51 4.50 6.28
C ALA A 207 -18.84 3.95 6.78
N GLN A 208 -19.72 4.81 7.28
CA GLN A 208 -21.09 4.40 7.66
C GLN A 208 -21.87 3.85 6.47
N LEU A 209 -21.79 4.53 5.32
CA LEU A 209 -22.47 4.07 4.09
C LEU A 209 -21.87 2.77 3.57
N ALA A 210 -20.56 2.59 3.68
CA ALA A 210 -19.91 1.33 3.33
C ALA A 210 -20.40 0.19 4.23
N ILE A 211 -20.44 0.39 5.55
CA ILE A 211 -20.93 -0.61 6.49
C ILE A 211 -22.42 -0.94 6.22
N ALA A 212 -23.22 0.06 5.89
CA ALA A 212 -24.66 -0.12 5.72
C ALA A 212 -25.09 -0.70 4.37
N SER A 213 -24.27 -0.57 3.31
CA SER A 213 -24.77 -0.75 1.93
C SER A 213 -23.80 -1.36 0.96
N SER A 214 -22.53 -1.59 1.35
CA SER A 214 -21.54 -2.15 0.46
C SER A 214 -21.57 -3.69 0.46
N ASP A 215 -21.54 -4.26 -0.71
CA ASP A 215 -21.38 -5.71 -0.92
C ASP A 215 -19.89 -6.12 -0.95
N GLY A 216 -18.96 -5.16 -0.70
CA GLY A 216 -17.52 -5.39 -0.68
C GLY A 216 -17.06 -6.09 0.61
N GLN A 217 -15.94 -6.82 0.51
CA GLN A 217 -15.41 -7.60 1.65
C GLN A 217 -15.02 -6.74 2.85
N GLN A 218 -14.58 -5.51 2.60
CA GLN A 218 -14.19 -4.53 3.63
C GLN A 218 -15.37 -3.65 4.08
N ALA A 219 -16.61 -4.01 3.74
CA ALA A 219 -17.80 -3.23 4.11
C ALA A 219 -17.83 -2.93 5.62
N LEU A 220 -17.70 -3.95 6.47
CA LEU A 220 -17.73 -3.82 7.93
C LEU A 220 -16.51 -3.07 8.50
N GLN A 221 -15.44 -2.89 7.71
CA GLN A 221 -14.29 -2.06 8.01
C GLN A 221 -14.44 -0.63 7.47
N GLY A 222 -15.65 -0.21 7.11
CA GLY A 222 -15.89 1.11 6.51
C GLY A 222 -15.39 1.24 5.07
N GLY A 223 -15.15 0.12 4.40
CA GLY A 223 -14.62 0.06 3.04
C GLY A 223 -13.11 0.29 2.94
N ASP A 224 -12.36 0.41 4.04
CA ASP A 224 -10.92 0.70 4.04
C ASP A 224 -10.14 -0.46 3.40
N LEU A 225 -9.42 -0.17 2.31
CA LEU A 225 -8.54 -1.12 1.60
C LEU A 225 -7.11 -1.11 2.13
N ASP A 226 -6.83 -0.26 3.14
CA ASP A 226 -5.49 0.01 3.63
C ASP A 226 -4.55 0.56 2.55
N TRP A 227 -3.27 0.73 2.87
CA TRP A 227 -2.26 1.21 1.93
C TRP A 227 -1.96 0.16 0.87
N ARG A 228 -2.09 0.55 -0.39
CA ARG A 228 -1.81 -0.30 -1.56
C ARG A 228 -0.96 0.46 -2.56
N ARG A 229 0.08 -0.18 -3.09
CA ARG A 229 0.83 0.38 -4.21
C ARG A 229 -0.09 0.52 -5.42
N ALA A 230 0.18 1.49 -6.28
CA ALA A 230 -0.58 1.67 -7.52
C ALA A 230 -0.67 0.37 -8.35
N ALA A 231 0.44 -0.40 -8.40
CA ALA A 231 0.53 -1.67 -9.11
C ALA A 231 -0.32 -2.80 -8.48
N ASP A 232 -0.61 -2.73 -7.18
CA ASP A 232 -1.43 -3.74 -6.47
C ASP A 232 -2.93 -3.44 -6.53
N LEU A 233 -3.31 -2.30 -7.11
CA LEU A 233 -4.71 -1.90 -7.32
C LEU A 233 -5.19 -2.31 -8.72
N PRO A 234 -6.49 -2.65 -8.89
CA PRO A 234 -7.07 -2.74 -10.21
C PRO A 234 -6.78 -1.47 -11.03
N ALA A 235 -6.43 -1.61 -12.31
CA ALA A 235 -6.04 -0.48 -13.17
C ALA A 235 -7.09 0.65 -13.17
N LEU A 236 -8.38 0.29 -13.14
CA LEU A 236 -9.47 1.25 -13.03
C LEU A 236 -9.42 2.06 -11.73
N PHE A 237 -9.06 1.42 -10.60
CA PHE A 237 -8.94 2.11 -9.31
C PHE A 237 -7.69 2.99 -9.25
N ALA A 238 -6.54 2.46 -9.66
CA ALA A 238 -5.29 3.20 -9.70
C ALA A 238 -5.40 4.45 -10.60
N GLY A 239 -5.96 4.31 -11.81
CA GLY A 239 -6.14 5.40 -12.76
C GLY A 239 -7.13 6.48 -12.29
N ASN A 240 -8.13 6.13 -11.48
CA ASN A 240 -9.04 7.10 -10.88
C ASN A 240 -8.43 7.71 -9.61
N ALA A 241 -7.79 6.92 -8.75
CA ALA A 241 -7.13 7.41 -7.54
C ALA A 241 -6.08 8.49 -7.83
N ALA A 242 -5.31 8.32 -8.93
CA ALA A 242 -4.32 9.30 -9.37
C ALA A 242 -4.90 10.68 -9.75
N LYS A 243 -6.21 10.76 -10.02
CA LYS A 243 -6.91 11.99 -10.38
C LYS A 243 -7.63 12.66 -9.20
N LEU A 244 -7.74 11.95 -8.08
CA LEU A 244 -8.45 12.43 -6.90
C LEU A 244 -7.51 13.19 -5.96
N SER A 245 -8.03 14.21 -5.33
CA SER A 245 -7.42 14.85 -4.18
C SER A 245 -7.76 14.09 -2.89
N ALA A 246 -6.95 14.29 -1.83
CA ALA A 246 -7.22 13.68 -0.53
C ALA A 246 -8.65 13.98 -0.05
N ASN A 247 -9.35 12.97 0.44
CA ASN A 247 -10.76 12.95 0.83
C ASN A 247 -11.78 13.13 -0.31
N GLN A 248 -11.34 13.21 -1.56
CA GLN A 248 -12.24 13.25 -2.70
C GLN A 248 -12.77 11.86 -3.06
N VAL A 249 -14.00 11.83 -3.59
CA VAL A 249 -14.71 10.61 -4.00
C VAL A 249 -14.83 10.59 -5.52
N SER A 250 -14.68 9.41 -6.11
CA SER A 250 -14.85 9.20 -7.55
C SER A 250 -16.31 9.36 -8.00
N GLU A 251 -16.51 9.49 -9.30
CA GLU A 251 -17.77 9.10 -9.91
C GLU A 251 -18.00 7.58 -9.75
N VAL A 252 -19.20 7.12 -10.04
CA VAL A 252 -19.52 5.68 -10.02
C VAL A 252 -18.75 5.00 -11.15
N LEU A 253 -17.94 3.99 -10.81
CA LEU A 253 -17.15 3.20 -11.75
C LEU A 253 -17.87 1.88 -12.01
N GLU A 254 -18.02 1.49 -13.27
CA GLU A 254 -18.68 0.24 -13.64
C GLU A 254 -17.65 -0.82 -14.04
N THR A 255 -17.85 -2.05 -13.54
CA THR A 255 -17.07 -3.24 -13.93
C THR A 255 -18.01 -4.42 -14.19
N GLY A 256 -17.45 -5.58 -14.55
CA GLY A 256 -18.23 -6.82 -14.68
C GLY A 256 -18.87 -7.28 -13.36
N SER A 257 -18.26 -6.95 -12.21
CA SER A 257 -18.75 -7.33 -10.88
C SER A 257 -19.77 -6.35 -10.28
N GLY A 258 -19.99 -5.19 -10.90
CA GLY A 258 -20.95 -4.19 -10.44
C GLY A 258 -20.44 -2.77 -10.51
N PHE A 259 -20.95 -1.95 -9.60
CA PHE A 259 -20.67 -0.51 -9.51
C PHE A 259 -19.83 -0.21 -8.28
N HIS A 260 -18.78 0.58 -8.47
CA HIS A 260 -17.79 0.90 -7.45
C HIS A 260 -17.74 2.40 -7.19
N ILE A 261 -17.58 2.78 -5.94
CA ILE A 261 -17.28 4.15 -5.52
C ILE A 261 -16.01 4.08 -4.69
N ILE A 262 -15.00 4.85 -5.06
CA ILE A 262 -13.74 4.93 -4.30
C ILE A 262 -13.56 6.33 -3.72
N LYS A 263 -13.00 6.39 -2.51
CA LYS A 263 -12.56 7.62 -1.85
C LYS A 263 -11.06 7.54 -1.64
N LEU A 264 -10.33 8.56 -2.07
CA LEU A 264 -8.93 8.69 -1.73
C LEU A 264 -8.79 9.23 -0.31
N VAL A 265 -8.32 8.40 0.62
CA VAL A 265 -8.07 8.81 2.01
C VAL A 265 -6.73 9.52 2.12
N GLY A 266 -5.71 9.04 1.40
CA GLY A 266 -4.40 9.64 1.36
C GLY A 266 -3.47 8.96 0.37
N THR A 267 -2.35 9.62 0.11
CA THR A 267 -1.23 9.09 -0.68
C THR A 267 0.03 9.13 0.17
N ARG A 268 0.90 8.16 0.00
CA ARG A 268 2.25 8.19 0.55
C ARG A 268 3.22 7.56 -0.46
N GLY A 269 4.51 7.81 -0.30
CA GLY A 269 5.47 7.48 -1.35
C GLY A 269 5.23 8.36 -2.58
N GLY A 270 5.87 8.08 -3.67
CA GLY A 270 5.69 8.85 -4.92
C GLY A 270 6.36 10.20 -4.93
N ASP A 271 6.94 10.61 -3.86
CA ASP A 271 7.76 11.80 -3.84
C ASP A 271 9.21 11.48 -3.56
N GLU A 272 9.93 12.18 -4.33
CA GLU A 272 11.32 12.27 -4.63
C GLU A 272 11.76 11.17 -5.61
N ARG A 273 11.43 11.36 -6.90
CA ARG A 273 12.48 11.16 -7.89
C ARG A 273 13.68 11.88 -7.30
N LYS A 274 14.55 11.16 -6.63
CA LYS A 274 15.84 11.70 -6.24
C LYS A 274 16.61 11.92 -7.52
N THR A 275 16.25 13.01 -8.21
CA THR A 275 17.00 13.43 -9.37
C THR A 275 18.22 14.14 -8.82
N VAL A 276 19.35 13.59 -9.08
CA VAL A 276 20.65 14.21 -8.82
C VAL A 276 21.09 14.90 -10.09
N THR A 277 21.37 16.19 -10.00
CA THR A 277 22.02 16.90 -11.10
C THR A 277 23.51 16.58 -11.08
N GLU A 278 23.97 15.71 -11.97
CA GLU A 278 25.38 15.43 -12.16
C GLU A 278 26.00 16.50 -13.06
N THR A 279 27.16 16.95 -12.68
CA THR A 279 27.95 17.99 -13.38
C THR A 279 29.18 17.35 -14.02
N ARG A 280 29.37 17.53 -15.31
CA ARG A 280 30.60 17.19 -16.01
C ARG A 280 31.47 18.41 -16.20
N ALA A 281 32.67 18.33 -15.67
CA ALA A 281 33.62 19.44 -15.73
C ALA A 281 34.98 18.95 -16.24
N ARG A 282 35.76 19.88 -16.75
CA ARG A 282 37.21 19.72 -17.00
C ARG A 282 37.96 20.70 -16.14
N HIS A 283 39.19 20.35 -15.74
CA HIS A 283 40.05 21.28 -15.02
C HIS A 283 41.53 21.15 -15.39
N ILE A 284 42.27 22.23 -15.12
CA ILE A 284 43.71 22.27 -15.09
C ILE A 284 44.10 22.68 -13.68
N LEU A 285 44.90 21.85 -13.02
CA LEU A 285 45.41 22.13 -11.66
C LEU A 285 46.89 22.51 -11.74
N ILE A 286 47.26 23.61 -11.15
CA ILE A 286 48.64 24.05 -10.97
C ILE A 286 48.94 24.09 -9.47
N GLN A 287 49.76 23.14 -9.02
CA GLN A 287 50.11 23.00 -7.62
C GLN A 287 51.37 23.84 -7.27
N GLN A 288 51.41 24.37 -6.04
CA GLN A 288 52.67 24.79 -5.46
C GLN A 288 53.50 23.55 -5.04
N ASN A 289 54.79 23.63 -5.17
CA ASN A 289 55.73 22.56 -4.78
C ASN A 289 57.11 23.20 -4.43
N THR A 290 58.11 22.38 -4.19
CA THR A 290 59.48 22.84 -3.84
C THR A 290 60.14 23.71 -4.90
N LEU A 291 59.70 23.58 -6.17
CA LEU A 291 60.26 24.35 -7.30
C LEU A 291 59.33 25.43 -7.83
N ARG A 292 58.08 25.46 -7.39
CA ARG A 292 57.06 26.43 -7.81
C ARG A 292 56.37 27.00 -6.59
N THR A 293 56.54 28.29 -6.34
CA THR A 293 55.85 29.04 -5.29
C THR A 293 54.38 29.21 -5.62
N ASP A 294 53.53 29.55 -4.64
CA ASP A 294 52.12 29.82 -4.86
C ASP A 294 51.89 30.92 -5.88
N GLU A 295 52.70 31.97 -5.82
CA GLU A 295 52.63 33.11 -6.75
C GLU A 295 53.00 32.66 -8.18
N GLN A 296 54.02 31.83 -8.34
CA GLN A 296 54.36 31.27 -9.64
C GLN A 296 53.27 30.37 -10.18
N ALA A 297 52.60 29.54 -9.32
CA ALA A 297 51.44 28.74 -9.70
C ALA A 297 50.27 29.62 -10.16
N ARG A 298 50.00 30.69 -9.46
CA ARG A 298 48.98 31.67 -9.82
C ARG A 298 49.28 32.32 -11.19
N LEU A 299 50.47 32.75 -11.43
CA LEU A 299 50.91 33.38 -12.72
C LEU A 299 50.79 32.35 -13.86
N THR A 300 51.22 31.12 -13.65
CA THR A 300 51.10 30.05 -14.64
C THR A 300 49.62 29.78 -14.96
N ALA A 301 48.76 29.64 -13.95
CA ALA A 301 47.32 29.46 -14.17
C ALA A 301 46.70 30.65 -14.94
N ARG A 302 47.18 31.87 -14.69
CA ARG A 302 46.72 33.04 -15.42
C ARG A 302 47.14 33.05 -16.87
N ASP A 303 48.37 32.67 -17.15
CA ASP A 303 48.89 32.52 -18.53
C ASP A 303 48.05 31.46 -19.31
N ILE A 304 47.86 30.31 -18.72
CA ILE A 304 47.04 29.25 -19.31
C ILE A 304 45.60 29.74 -19.58
N TYR A 305 44.98 30.45 -18.63
CA TYR A 305 43.67 31.04 -18.83
C TYR A 305 43.64 32.01 -20.02
N ASN A 306 44.63 32.89 -20.16
CA ASN A 306 44.73 33.83 -21.28
C ASN A 306 44.84 33.07 -22.62
N ARG A 307 45.59 32.01 -22.68
CA ARG A 307 45.75 31.16 -23.86
C ARG A 307 44.45 30.44 -24.22
N LEU A 308 43.70 29.96 -23.21
CA LEU A 308 42.35 29.39 -23.40
C LEU A 308 41.37 30.43 -23.94
N GLN A 309 41.43 31.65 -23.46
CA GLN A 309 40.61 32.73 -23.98
C GLN A 309 41.03 33.17 -25.40
N ALA A 310 42.26 32.95 -25.79
CA ALA A 310 42.77 33.12 -27.17
C ALA A 310 42.39 31.98 -28.10
N GLY A 311 41.71 30.91 -27.61
CA GLY A 311 41.21 29.80 -28.39
C GLY A 311 42.13 28.58 -28.44
N GLU A 312 43.16 28.51 -27.59
CA GLU A 312 43.93 27.27 -27.49
C GLU A 312 43.10 26.13 -26.90
N ASP A 313 43.43 24.90 -27.34
CA ASP A 313 42.70 23.71 -26.95
C ASP A 313 42.91 23.35 -25.47
N PHE A 314 41.80 23.24 -24.74
CA PHE A 314 41.82 22.92 -23.31
C PHE A 314 42.48 21.58 -23.01
N THR A 315 42.20 20.55 -23.84
CA THR A 315 42.72 19.20 -23.66
C THR A 315 44.25 19.20 -23.81
N LYS A 316 44.78 19.98 -24.77
CA LYS A 316 46.22 20.12 -25.01
C LYS A 316 46.89 20.76 -23.79
N LEU A 317 46.34 21.90 -23.31
CA LEU A 317 46.91 22.62 -22.17
C LEU A 317 46.79 21.81 -20.87
N ALA A 318 45.73 21.06 -20.69
CA ALA A 318 45.57 20.16 -19.54
C ALA A 318 46.64 19.07 -19.53
N LYS A 319 46.88 18.43 -20.68
CA LYS A 319 47.92 17.39 -20.81
C LYS A 319 49.34 17.94 -20.61
N GLU A 320 49.55 19.17 -20.97
CA GLU A 320 50.88 19.82 -20.87
C GLU A 320 51.16 20.30 -19.47
N TYR A 321 50.22 21.04 -18.88
CA TYR A 321 50.46 21.84 -17.67
C TYR A 321 49.79 21.29 -16.39
N SER A 322 48.71 20.48 -16.47
CA SER A 322 48.01 20.05 -15.26
C SER A 322 48.89 19.16 -14.38
N ASP A 323 48.89 19.46 -13.11
CA ASP A 323 49.53 18.67 -12.05
C ASP A 323 48.55 17.58 -11.50
N ASP A 324 47.27 17.53 -11.98
CA ASP A 324 46.33 16.49 -11.58
C ASP A 324 46.57 15.20 -12.38
N GLY A 325 47.25 14.24 -11.77
CA GLY A 325 47.54 12.93 -12.38
C GLY A 325 46.32 12.12 -12.74
N GLY A 326 45.16 12.37 -12.12
CA GLY A 326 43.93 11.62 -12.37
C GLY A 326 43.24 12.00 -13.68
N SER A 327 43.23 13.31 -14.01
CA SER A 327 42.52 13.81 -15.19
C SER A 327 43.45 14.34 -16.31
N LYS A 328 44.69 14.62 -16.02
CA LYS A 328 45.68 15.19 -16.97
C LYS A 328 45.66 14.49 -18.33
N ASN A 329 45.82 13.18 -18.33
CA ASN A 329 45.90 12.38 -19.55
C ASN A 329 44.57 12.30 -20.34
N SER A 330 43.47 12.55 -19.66
CA SER A 330 42.12 12.65 -20.23
C SER A 330 41.76 14.08 -20.63
N GLY A 331 42.75 15.00 -20.72
CA GLY A 331 42.53 16.39 -21.08
C GLY A 331 41.80 17.20 -20.00
N GLY A 332 41.97 16.79 -18.73
CA GLY A 332 41.36 17.42 -17.56
C GLY A 332 39.92 16.97 -17.28
N ASP A 333 39.34 16.02 -18.02
CA ASP A 333 37.96 15.57 -17.86
C ASP A 333 37.78 14.81 -16.54
N LEU A 334 36.83 15.30 -15.70
CA LEU A 334 36.49 14.74 -14.41
C LEU A 334 35.24 13.81 -14.48
N GLY A 335 34.66 13.65 -15.68
CA GLY A 335 33.44 12.90 -15.87
C GLY A 335 32.22 13.58 -15.24
N PHE A 336 31.07 12.90 -15.26
CA PHE A 336 29.88 13.33 -14.54
C PHE A 336 30.00 12.98 -13.06
N GLN A 337 29.89 13.99 -12.21
CA GLN A 337 30.01 13.86 -10.77
C GLN A 337 28.72 14.34 -10.09
N PRO A 338 28.20 13.61 -9.08
CA PRO A 338 27.07 14.06 -8.28
C PRO A 338 27.47 15.23 -7.35
N PRO A 339 26.50 15.96 -6.80
CA PRO A 339 26.76 17.01 -5.82
C PRO A 339 27.55 16.50 -4.61
N GLY A 340 28.47 17.31 -4.10
CA GLY A 340 29.25 17.01 -2.90
C GLY A 340 30.58 16.23 -3.18
N VAL A 341 30.88 15.88 -4.42
CA VAL A 341 32.17 15.28 -4.79
C VAL A 341 33.27 16.32 -4.91
N PHE A 342 32.94 17.50 -5.43
CA PHE A 342 33.90 18.58 -5.54
C PHE A 342 34.05 19.33 -4.22
N VAL A 343 35.28 19.82 -3.91
CA VAL A 343 35.46 20.72 -2.77
C VAL A 343 34.62 21.99 -2.94
N PRO A 344 34.19 22.63 -1.85
CA PRO A 344 33.21 23.73 -1.90
C PRO A 344 33.64 24.89 -2.83
N GLU A 345 34.89 25.28 -2.83
CA GLU A 345 35.40 26.36 -3.67
C GLU A 345 35.34 26.02 -5.17
N PHE A 346 35.56 24.76 -5.50
CA PHE A 346 35.47 24.29 -6.88
C PHE A 346 34.00 24.21 -7.32
N GLN A 347 33.13 23.67 -6.50
CA GLN A 347 31.68 23.59 -6.75
C GLN A 347 31.07 24.96 -6.98
N ILE A 348 31.37 25.95 -6.07
CA ILE A 348 30.87 27.33 -6.19
C ILE A 348 31.26 27.93 -7.55
N ARG A 349 32.46 27.64 -8.02
CA ARG A 349 32.90 28.15 -9.33
C ARG A 349 32.18 27.51 -10.49
N LEU A 350 31.99 26.20 -10.45
CA LEU A 350 31.23 25.49 -11.49
C LEU A 350 29.77 25.96 -11.56
N ASP A 351 29.16 26.24 -10.39
CA ASP A 351 27.76 26.69 -10.33
C ASP A 351 27.54 28.07 -10.97
N GLN A 352 28.58 28.89 -11.06
CA GLN A 352 28.57 30.19 -11.73
C GLN A 352 28.73 30.12 -13.24
N LEU A 353 29.16 28.94 -13.79
CA LEU A 353 29.45 28.78 -15.21
C LEU A 353 28.23 28.26 -15.97
N LYS A 354 28.11 28.67 -17.21
CA LYS A 354 27.28 28.04 -18.22
C LYS A 354 28.05 26.94 -18.95
N ALA A 355 27.34 26.02 -19.57
CA ALA A 355 28.00 24.98 -20.37
C ALA A 355 28.86 25.59 -21.46
N GLY A 356 30.12 25.12 -21.56
CA GLY A 356 31.14 25.64 -22.46
C GLY A 356 31.98 26.80 -21.89
N GLU A 357 31.59 27.41 -20.79
CA GLU A 357 32.37 28.50 -20.16
C GLU A 357 33.58 27.99 -19.37
N ILE A 358 34.61 28.81 -19.34
CA ILE A 358 35.88 28.56 -18.64
C ILE A 358 36.00 29.58 -17.49
N SER A 359 36.29 29.11 -16.28
CA SER A 359 36.48 29.98 -15.13
C SER A 359 37.80 30.77 -15.20
N PRO A 360 37.83 31.98 -14.66
CA PRO A 360 39.10 32.57 -14.24
C PRO A 360 39.84 31.64 -13.26
N PRO A 361 41.17 31.76 -13.12
CA PRO A 361 41.93 31.00 -12.14
C PRO A 361 41.42 31.27 -10.72
N PHE A 362 41.17 30.20 -9.95
CA PHE A 362 40.76 30.29 -8.53
C PHE A 362 41.54 29.27 -7.70
N ARG A 363 41.60 29.51 -6.42
CA ARG A 363 42.42 28.71 -5.50
C ARG A 363 41.54 27.77 -4.68
N THR A 364 42.05 26.55 -4.48
CA THR A 364 41.55 25.61 -3.47
C THR A 364 42.70 25.11 -2.60
N GLN A 365 42.44 24.21 -1.67
CA GLN A 365 43.49 23.55 -0.87
C GLN A 365 44.52 22.76 -1.73
N PHE A 366 44.18 22.38 -2.95
CA PHE A 366 45.03 21.62 -3.85
C PHE A 366 45.95 22.48 -4.72
N GLY A 367 45.64 23.74 -4.86
CA GLY A 367 46.37 24.65 -5.72
C GLY A 367 45.50 25.61 -6.51
N TRP A 368 46.01 26.10 -7.64
CA TRP A 368 45.28 26.97 -8.57
C TRP A 368 44.59 26.16 -9.65
N HIS A 369 43.31 26.41 -9.85
CA HIS A 369 42.49 25.70 -10.84
C HIS A 369 42.02 26.65 -11.94
N ILE A 370 41.87 26.10 -13.13
CA ILE A 370 41.05 26.63 -14.20
C ILE A 370 40.04 25.55 -14.50
N ALA A 371 38.76 25.83 -14.39
CA ALA A 371 37.70 24.85 -14.64
C ALA A 371 36.84 25.26 -15.83
N SER A 372 36.33 24.25 -16.56
CA SER A 372 35.32 24.44 -17.59
C SER A 372 34.13 23.54 -17.30
N LEU A 373 32.95 24.13 -17.31
CA LEU A 373 31.70 23.35 -17.25
C LEU A 373 31.42 22.76 -18.64
N THR A 374 31.40 21.44 -18.73
CA THR A 374 31.14 20.76 -20.02
C THR A 374 29.65 20.51 -20.21
N ASP A 375 28.97 19.96 -19.17
CA ASP A 375 27.56 19.58 -19.27
C ASP A 375 26.96 19.42 -17.86
N ARG A 376 25.60 19.47 -17.78
CA ARG A 376 24.81 19.07 -16.61
C ARG A 376 23.70 18.15 -17.08
N ARG A 377 23.55 17.03 -16.40
CA ARG A 377 22.43 16.11 -16.63
C ARG A 377 21.70 15.79 -15.35
N THR A 378 20.42 15.60 -15.46
CA THR A 378 19.61 15.07 -14.37
C THR A 378 19.59 13.56 -14.49
N ARG A 379 20.06 12.86 -13.46
CA ARG A 379 19.96 11.41 -13.35
C ARG A 379 18.94 11.06 -12.28
N ASP A 380 18.01 10.16 -12.61
CA ASP A 380 17.11 9.55 -11.66
C ASP A 380 17.91 8.52 -10.84
N THR A 381 17.92 8.69 -9.52
CA THR A 381 18.59 7.78 -8.56
C THR A 381 17.56 7.05 -7.70
N THR A 382 16.31 6.97 -8.15
CA THR A 382 15.27 6.16 -7.50
C THR A 382 15.65 4.69 -7.68
N GLU A 383 16.09 4.03 -6.60
CA GLU A 383 16.26 2.57 -6.54
C GLU A 383 14.93 1.89 -6.27
#